data_b4b461f95a596a1dadd4310b4ed03384
#
_entry.id   b4b461f95a596a1dadd4310b4ed03384
#
_cell.length_a   1.000
_cell.length_b   1.000
_cell.length_c   1.000
_cell.angle_alpha   90.00
_cell.angle_beta   90.00
_cell.angle_gamma   90.00
#
_symmetry.space_group_name_H-M   'P 1'
#
loop_
_entity.id
_entity.type
_entity.pdbx_description
1 polymer ?
#
loop_
_entity_poly.entity_id
_entity_poly.type
_entity_poly.pdbx_seq_one_letter_code
_entity_poly.pdbx_strand_id
1 'polypeptide(L)'
;MKEILYILLDNYAEHEIGFMPGAVSTDATGFRKEPKYINKMVAPTTEPVKSIGGMRTLPDYSFETMPEDYAALVLIGGFGWMNPEAERVLPIVKDALSKGVVVGAI
;
A
#
# COMPACT_ATOMS: atom_id res chain seq x y z
N MET A 1 15.42 -5.20 -6.50
CA MET A 1 14.16 -4.64 -7.02
C MET A 1 13.53 -3.81 -5.92
N LYS A 2 13.15 -2.59 -6.23
CA LYS A 2 12.55 -1.71 -5.22
C LYS A 2 11.07 -2.02 -5.02
N GLU A 3 10.59 -1.75 -3.81
CA GLU A 3 9.21 -2.02 -3.44
C GLU A 3 8.34 -0.77 -3.52
N ILE A 4 7.10 -0.96 -3.94
CA ILE A 4 6.05 0.04 -3.81
C ILE A 4 5.13 -0.46 -2.72
N LEU A 5 4.94 0.36 -1.69
CA LEU A 5 4.14 -0.01 -0.52
C LEU A 5 2.75 0.60 -0.61
N TYR A 6 1.74 -0.22 -0.39
CA TYR A 6 0.33 0.21 -0.38
C TYR A 6 -0.20 0.07 1.04
N ILE A 7 -0.66 1.17 1.63
CA ILE A 7 -1.22 1.12 2.97
C ILE A 7 -2.72 0.84 2.89
N LEU A 8 -3.10 -0.25 3.55
CA LEU A 8 -4.48 -0.71 3.65
C LEU A 8 -4.93 -0.62 5.10
N LEU A 9 -6.03 0.06 5.35
CA LEU A 9 -6.73 0.05 6.63
C LEU A 9 -8.00 -0.81 6.48
N ASP A 10 -8.58 -1.25 7.59
CA ASP A 10 -9.84 -1.98 7.53
C ASP A 10 -10.90 -1.18 6.77
N ASN A 11 -11.71 -1.88 6.00
CA ASN A 11 -12.69 -1.31 5.09
C ASN A 11 -12.04 -0.45 4.00
N TYR A 12 -10.88 -0.91 3.51
CA TYR A 12 -10.25 -0.27 2.34
C TYR A 12 -11.14 -0.47 1.11
N ALA A 13 -11.04 0.48 0.17
CA ALA A 13 -11.80 0.43 -1.07
C ALA A 13 -11.03 -0.43 -2.08
N GLU A 14 -11.46 -1.68 -2.26
CA GLU A 14 -10.79 -2.62 -3.17
C GLU A 14 -10.72 -2.12 -4.60
N HIS A 15 -11.70 -1.34 -5.05
CA HIS A 15 -11.68 -0.81 -6.41
C HIS A 15 -10.58 0.26 -6.61
N GLU A 16 -10.14 0.90 -5.54
CA GLU A 16 -9.09 1.92 -5.62
C GLU A 16 -7.69 1.31 -5.70
N ILE A 17 -7.50 0.10 -5.17
CA ILE A 17 -6.23 -0.60 -5.29
C ILE A 17 -6.21 -1.54 -6.48
N GLY A 18 -7.37 -1.91 -7.01
CA GLY A 18 -7.50 -3.02 -7.95
C GLY A 18 -6.74 -2.86 -9.27
N PHE A 19 -6.38 -1.65 -9.67
CA PHE A 19 -5.71 -1.40 -10.95
C PHE A 19 -4.21 -1.20 -10.81
N MET A 20 -3.76 -0.41 -9.87
CA MET A 20 -2.37 0.06 -9.83
C MET A 20 -1.32 -1.05 -9.67
N PRO A 21 -1.47 -2.01 -8.74
CA PRO A 21 -0.48 -3.06 -8.60
C PRO A 21 -0.29 -3.88 -9.87
N GLY A 22 -1.38 -4.20 -10.55
CA GLY A 22 -1.31 -4.91 -11.83
C GLY A 22 -0.59 -4.10 -12.89
N ALA A 23 -0.88 -2.81 -12.98
CA ALA A 23 -0.23 -1.92 -13.95
C ALA A 23 1.26 -1.78 -13.69
N VAL A 24 1.67 -1.77 -12.43
CA VAL A 24 3.08 -1.71 -12.06
C VAL A 24 3.83 -3.00 -12.42
N SER A 25 3.18 -4.14 -12.23
CA SER A 25 3.79 -5.44 -12.49
C SER A 25 3.82 -5.82 -13.97
N THR A 26 3.07 -5.12 -14.81
CA THR A 26 2.98 -5.39 -16.24
C THR A 26 3.34 -4.16 -17.04
N ASP A 27 3.36 -4.28 -18.36
CA ASP A 27 3.44 -3.14 -19.26
C ASP A 27 2.17 -3.05 -20.10
N ALA A 28 2.17 -2.20 -21.11
CA ALA A 28 0.99 -1.99 -21.96
C ALA A 28 0.55 -3.24 -22.71
N THR A 29 1.41 -4.25 -22.83
CA THR A 29 1.07 -5.52 -23.49
C THR A 29 0.54 -6.56 -22.50
N GLY A 30 0.56 -6.26 -21.21
CA GLY A 30 0.19 -7.19 -20.15
C GLY A 30 1.32 -8.05 -19.64
N PHE A 31 2.52 -7.90 -20.20
CA PHE A 31 3.68 -8.70 -19.80
C PHE A 31 4.88 -7.79 -19.63
N ARG A 32 5.57 -7.94 -18.52
CA ARG A 32 6.85 -7.29 -18.28
C ARG A 32 7.90 -8.35 -18.04
N LYS A 33 8.88 -8.43 -18.94
CA LYS A 33 9.96 -9.42 -18.85
C LYS A 33 10.84 -9.19 -17.61
N GLU A 34 11.07 -7.91 -17.29
CA GLU A 34 11.92 -7.53 -16.16
C GLU A 34 11.18 -6.47 -15.36
N PRO A 35 10.37 -6.86 -14.36
CA PRO A 35 9.69 -5.89 -13.54
C PRO A 35 10.69 -5.04 -12.74
N LYS A 36 10.47 -3.72 -12.72
CA LYS A 36 11.34 -2.78 -12.01
C LYS A 36 10.98 -2.64 -10.55
N TYR A 37 9.72 -2.93 -10.22
CA TYR A 37 9.18 -2.74 -8.88
C TYR A 37 8.39 -3.96 -8.47
N ILE A 38 8.33 -4.20 -7.17
CA ILE A 38 7.48 -5.23 -6.58
C ILE A 38 6.48 -4.57 -5.64
N ASN A 39 5.25 -5.00 -5.71
CA ASN A 39 4.17 -4.46 -4.87
C ASN A 39 4.12 -5.19 -3.53
N LYS A 40 3.99 -4.42 -2.45
CA LYS A 40 3.83 -4.97 -1.10
C LYS A 40 2.71 -4.25 -0.39
N MET A 41 1.89 -5.01 0.33
CA MET A 41 0.77 -4.48 1.09
C MET A 41 1.19 -4.28 2.54
N VAL A 42 0.82 -3.14 3.10
CA VAL A 42 1.16 -2.75 4.47
C VAL A 42 -0.12 -2.42 5.21
N ALA A 43 -0.24 -2.93 6.42
CA ALA A 43 -1.41 -2.69 7.26
C ALA A 43 -0.97 -2.42 8.71
N PRO A 44 -1.89 -1.98 9.59
CA PRO A 44 -1.52 -1.72 10.99
C PRO A 44 -0.93 -2.93 11.70
N THR A 45 -1.39 -4.14 11.36
CA THR A 45 -0.87 -5.39 11.91
C THR A 45 -0.63 -6.36 10.76
N THR A 46 -0.11 -7.55 11.07
CA THR A 46 0.06 -8.61 10.07
C THR A 46 -1.19 -9.48 9.90
N GLU A 47 -2.25 -9.20 10.63
CA GLU A 47 -3.54 -9.87 10.47
C GLU A 47 -4.19 -9.46 9.14
N PRO A 48 -5.05 -10.33 8.56
CA PRO A 48 -5.74 -9.97 7.32
C PRO A 48 -6.58 -8.70 7.47
N VAL A 49 -6.53 -7.86 6.45
CA VAL A 49 -7.29 -6.62 6.36
C VAL A 49 -8.49 -6.85 5.45
N LYS A 50 -9.66 -6.41 5.88
CA LYS A 50 -10.90 -6.61 5.12
C LYS A 50 -11.26 -5.35 4.34
N SER A 51 -11.64 -5.52 3.07
CA SER A 51 -12.13 -4.43 2.24
C SER A 51 -13.61 -4.11 2.54
N ILE A 52 -14.10 -3.03 1.94
CA ILE A 52 -15.52 -2.66 2.03
C ILE A 52 -16.40 -3.80 1.55
N GLY A 53 -16.00 -4.47 0.46
CA GLY A 53 -16.77 -5.58 -0.13
C GLY A 53 -16.51 -6.94 0.51
N GLY A 54 -15.68 -7.02 1.55
CA GLY A 54 -15.43 -8.27 2.26
C GLY A 54 -14.25 -9.08 1.77
N MET A 55 -13.45 -8.54 0.84
CA MET A 55 -12.21 -9.19 0.41
C MET A 55 -11.16 -9.08 1.52
N ARG A 56 -10.46 -10.18 1.79
CA ARG A 56 -9.42 -10.20 2.81
C ARG A 56 -8.05 -10.21 2.16
N THR A 57 -7.20 -9.29 2.56
CA THR A 57 -5.82 -9.21 2.08
C THR A 57 -4.88 -9.51 3.24
N LEU A 58 -3.98 -10.47 3.04
CA LEU A 58 -2.91 -10.73 3.99
C LEU A 58 -1.78 -9.73 3.70
N PRO A 59 -1.47 -8.83 4.64
CA PRO A 59 -0.40 -7.86 4.39
C PRO A 59 0.97 -8.51 4.40
N ASP A 60 1.88 -7.93 3.63
CA ASP A 60 3.29 -8.36 3.63
C ASP A 60 4.03 -7.79 4.84
N TYR A 61 3.64 -6.59 5.27
CA TYR A 61 4.26 -5.90 6.40
C TYR A 61 3.19 -5.28 7.29
N SER A 62 3.51 -5.16 8.57
CA SER A 62 2.79 -4.26 9.47
C SER A 62 3.48 -2.90 9.47
N PHE A 63 2.89 -1.90 10.14
CA PHE A 63 3.55 -0.60 10.32
C PHE A 63 4.89 -0.72 11.06
N GLU A 64 5.05 -1.76 11.87
CA GLU A 64 6.26 -1.97 12.66
C GLU A 64 7.33 -2.75 11.90
N THR A 65 6.95 -3.53 10.89
CA THR A 65 7.87 -4.40 10.16
C THR A 65 8.16 -3.92 8.74
N MET A 66 7.56 -2.82 8.30
CA MET A 66 7.81 -2.30 6.97
C MET A 66 9.27 -1.88 6.80
N PRO A 67 9.83 -2.00 5.58
CA PRO A 67 11.23 -1.65 5.35
C PRO A 67 11.45 -0.14 5.44
N GLU A 68 12.68 0.27 5.69
CA GLU A 68 13.06 1.68 5.68
C GLU A 68 13.24 2.22 4.26
N ASP A 69 13.63 1.36 3.32
CA ASP A 69 13.90 1.75 1.94
C ASP A 69 12.83 1.19 1.01
N TYR A 70 12.16 2.07 0.30
CA TYR A 70 11.14 1.72 -0.68
C TYR A 70 10.99 2.85 -1.69
N ALA A 71 10.46 2.53 -2.88
CA ALA A 71 10.41 3.49 -3.99
C ALA A 71 9.24 4.45 -3.89
N ALA A 72 8.09 3.99 -3.40
CA ALA A 72 6.89 4.80 -3.33
C ALA A 72 5.95 4.28 -2.23
N LEU A 73 5.13 5.18 -1.73
CA LEU A 73 4.10 4.89 -0.74
C LEU A 73 2.75 5.33 -1.30
N VAL A 74 1.79 4.42 -1.33
CA VAL A 74 0.45 4.69 -1.85
C VAL A 74 -0.56 4.47 -0.75
N LEU A 75 -1.38 5.48 -0.48
CA LEU A 75 -2.44 5.41 0.52
C LEU A 75 -3.74 5.05 -0.17
N ILE A 76 -4.33 3.94 0.21
CA ILE A 76 -5.58 3.47 -0.38
C ILE A 76 -6.75 3.99 0.45
N GLY A 77 -7.72 4.60 -0.20
CA GLY A 77 -8.90 5.14 0.44
C GLY A 77 -9.80 4.07 1.03
N GLY A 78 -10.77 4.50 1.83
CA GLY A 78 -11.74 3.62 2.46
C GLY A 78 -12.21 4.19 3.78
N PHE A 79 -13.12 3.46 4.43
CA PHE A 79 -13.74 3.93 5.68
C PHE A 79 -12.79 3.87 6.88
N GLY A 80 -11.72 3.05 6.79
CA GLY A 80 -10.76 2.94 7.87
C GLY A 80 -10.05 4.23 8.22
N TRP A 81 -10.02 5.19 7.29
CA TRP A 81 -9.42 6.51 7.55
C TRP A 81 -10.20 7.33 8.58
N MET A 82 -11.43 6.92 8.91
CA MET A 82 -12.23 7.56 9.95
C MET A 82 -11.97 6.96 11.33
N ASN A 83 -11.19 5.90 11.42
CA ASN A 83 -10.85 5.22 12.68
C ASN A 83 -9.58 5.80 13.29
N PRO A 84 -9.40 5.70 14.62
CA PRO A 84 -8.18 6.19 15.29
C PRO A 84 -6.90 5.59 14.72
N GLU A 85 -6.95 4.39 14.19
CA GLU A 85 -5.80 3.72 13.60
C GLU A 85 -5.19 4.47 12.43
N ALA A 86 -5.99 5.30 11.75
CA ALA A 86 -5.51 6.13 10.65
C ALA A 86 -4.43 7.12 11.11
N GLU A 87 -4.44 7.54 12.37
CA GLU A 87 -3.42 8.45 12.90
C GLU A 87 -2.03 7.84 12.89
N ARG A 88 -1.93 6.52 12.96
CA ARG A 88 -0.65 5.80 12.92
C ARG A 88 0.02 5.90 11.54
N VAL A 89 -0.71 6.27 10.52
CA VAL A 89 -0.16 6.45 9.17
C VAL A 89 0.62 7.75 9.07
N LEU A 90 0.27 8.77 9.86
CA LEU A 90 0.89 10.08 9.76
C LEU A 90 2.41 10.06 9.92
N PRO A 91 3.00 9.39 10.93
CA PRO A 91 4.46 9.30 11.03
C PRO A 91 5.09 8.63 9.83
N ILE A 92 4.41 7.64 9.24
CA ILE A 92 4.91 6.91 8.07
C ILE A 92 4.98 7.86 6.87
N VAL A 93 3.93 8.66 6.65
CA VAL A 93 3.91 9.64 5.57
C VAL A 93 4.98 10.70 5.76
N LYS A 94 5.12 11.22 6.98
CA LYS A 94 6.14 12.22 7.29
C LYS A 94 7.54 11.68 7.02
N ASP A 95 7.81 10.45 7.43
CA ASP A 95 9.10 9.80 7.19
C ASP A 95 9.36 9.64 5.69
N ALA A 96 8.36 9.17 4.95
CA ALA A 96 8.48 9.00 3.50
C ALA A 96 8.80 10.33 2.81
N LEU A 97 8.08 11.39 3.15
CA LEU A 97 8.31 12.71 2.58
C LEU A 97 9.70 13.25 2.93
N SER A 98 10.17 13.02 4.15
CA SER A 98 11.50 13.47 4.58
C SER A 98 12.62 12.77 3.82
N LYS A 99 12.38 11.56 3.36
CA LYS A 99 13.34 10.77 2.57
C LYS A 99 13.26 11.07 1.06
N GLY A 100 12.33 11.90 0.64
CA GLY A 100 12.10 12.15 -0.78
C GLY A 100 11.40 11.01 -1.51
N VAL A 101 10.72 10.13 -0.79
CA VAL A 101 9.94 9.05 -1.39
C VAL A 101 8.66 9.60 -1.99
N VAL A 102 8.28 9.09 -3.16
CA VAL A 102 7.02 9.49 -3.81
C VAL A 102 5.85 8.97 -2.99
N VAL A 103 4.92 9.88 -2.66
CA VAL A 103 3.71 9.53 -1.91
C VAL A 103 2.49 9.85 -2.75
N GLY A 104 1.61 8.88 -2.90
CA GLY A 104 0.35 9.05 -3.61
C GLY A 104 -0.82 8.61 -2.75
N ALA A 105 -2.01 9.10 -3.08
CA ALA A 105 -3.24 8.72 -2.41
C ALA A 105 -4.36 8.58 -3.43
N ILE A 106 -5.22 7.62 -3.22
CA ILE A 106 -6.36 7.37 -4.10
C ILE A 106 -7.64 7.53 -3.30
#